data_143440b5adfa47d927b6e42b9bf40312
#
_entry.id   143440b5adfa47d927b6e42b9bf40312
#
_cell.length_a   1.000
_cell.length_b   1.000
_cell.length_c   1.000
_cell.angle_alpha   90.00
_cell.angle_beta   90.00
_cell.angle_gamma   90.00
#
_symmetry.space_group_name_H-M   'P 1'
#
loop_
_entity.id
_entity.type
_entity.pdbx_description
1 polymer ?
#
loop_
_entity_poly.entity_id
_entity_poly.type
_entity_poly.pdbx_seq_one_letter_code
_entity_poly.pdbx_strand_id
1 'polypeptide(L)'
;MKVKFLGALLLTATLTFFGCDDNTGTLGIGMLPGSDGISALTTEFPVTTRSVVADSVFAKTSTGYVGRFTDPLFGYYEASFLTELNCIDNFKFPEKYDFDKKTGILTEDTVAGVRLVVFYSTWFGDSLNACRMSAYQLQKELERNRYTNIDPAKYYDKLNPILLGRRAYTAYDTSVTDEERNATDSYGNKTYYPSVTFTLDKETYGNKWLKLSKEHPEYFKNSKAFIENVFKGVYIKSDYGDGTVLYVDRVDLQMKYQFYVIDTATNVPYKRKQAGFENEDSTAHTWRTEFASTKEVIQANQFLNSDKIQKLAAEDEHTYIKSPAGIFTEAELPYDDIYQKLANDTLNAVKPVSYTHLRAHETLSDL
;
A
#
# COMPACT_ATOMS: atom_id res chain seq x y z
N MET A 1 -33.46 50.31 -16.77
CA MET A 1 -33.88 49.31 -15.78
C MET A 1 -32.80 48.26 -15.44
N LYS A 2 -31.75 48.06 -16.23
CA LYS A 2 -30.72 47.00 -16.00
C LYS A 2 -29.69 47.33 -14.90
N VAL A 3 -29.40 48.59 -14.61
CA VAL A 3 -28.40 49.01 -13.59
C VAL A 3 -28.90 48.84 -12.15
N LYS A 4 -30.21 49.00 -11.92
CA LYS A 4 -30.79 48.84 -10.58
C LYS A 4 -30.86 47.37 -10.14
N PHE A 5 -30.95 46.43 -11.08
CA PHE A 5 -30.93 45.00 -10.80
C PHE A 5 -29.52 44.51 -10.46
N LEU A 6 -28.49 45.06 -11.09
CA LEU A 6 -27.11 44.70 -10.82
C LEU A 6 -26.67 45.17 -9.43
N GLY A 7 -27.13 46.37 -8.99
CA GLY A 7 -26.89 46.89 -7.65
C GLY A 7 -27.57 46.09 -6.55
N ALA A 8 -28.79 45.60 -6.79
CA ALA A 8 -29.49 44.73 -5.86
C ALA A 8 -28.85 43.34 -5.75
N LEU A 9 -28.34 42.78 -6.85
CA LEU A 9 -27.66 41.51 -6.86
C LEU A 9 -26.29 41.58 -6.12
N LEU A 10 -25.55 42.68 -6.29
CA LEU A 10 -24.30 42.91 -5.57
C LEU A 10 -24.53 43.12 -4.06
N LEU A 11 -25.63 43.83 -3.68
CA LEU A 11 -25.96 44.04 -2.27
C LEU A 11 -26.40 42.74 -1.58
N THR A 12 -27.11 41.85 -2.31
CA THR A 12 -27.48 40.52 -1.78
C THR A 12 -26.28 39.59 -1.64
N ALA A 13 -25.33 39.65 -2.57
CA ALA A 13 -24.10 38.85 -2.50
C ALA A 13 -23.19 39.27 -1.34
N THR A 14 -23.11 40.55 -1.00
CA THR A 14 -22.31 41.02 0.15
C THR A 14 -22.93 40.68 1.49
N LEU A 15 -24.24 40.47 1.59
CA LEU A 15 -24.91 40.05 2.83
C LEU A 15 -24.79 38.56 3.14
N THR A 16 -24.38 37.75 2.18
CA THR A 16 -24.20 36.30 2.39
C THR A 16 -22.81 35.90 2.89
N PHE A 17 -21.85 36.82 2.93
CA PHE A 17 -20.49 36.55 3.42
C PHE A 17 -20.25 36.98 4.88
N PHE A 18 -21.24 37.53 5.58
CA PHE A 18 -21.16 37.80 7.01
C PHE A 18 -21.96 36.75 7.78
N GLY A 19 -21.45 35.59 7.91
CA GLY A 19 -22.10 34.57 8.70
C GLY A 19 -21.29 33.30 8.81
N CYS A 20 -20.47 33.28 9.79
CA CYS A 20 -20.21 32.15 10.72
C CYS A 20 -19.04 32.55 11.61
N ASP A 21 -19.33 33.35 12.60
CA ASP A 21 -18.55 33.34 13.81
C ASP A 21 -19.09 32.15 14.63
N ASP A 22 -18.26 31.11 14.81
CA ASP A 22 -18.59 29.90 15.57
C ASP A 22 -18.81 30.16 17.08
N ASN A 23 -19.22 31.35 17.43
CA ASN A 23 -19.53 31.77 18.80
C ASN A 23 -20.98 31.47 19.19
N THR A 24 -21.49 30.31 18.77
CA THR A 24 -22.82 29.84 19.22
C THR A 24 -22.88 29.50 20.72
N GLY A 25 -21.72 29.47 21.39
CA GLY A 25 -21.65 29.26 22.86
C GLY A 25 -22.24 30.38 23.73
N THR A 26 -22.51 31.57 23.15
CA THR A 26 -23.07 32.72 23.89
C THR A 26 -24.52 32.99 23.58
N LEU A 27 -25.10 32.37 22.55
CA LEU A 27 -26.51 32.53 22.21
C LEU A 27 -27.37 31.79 23.26
N GLY A 28 -28.04 32.56 24.12
CA GLY A 28 -28.92 32.01 25.13
C GLY A 28 -28.47 32.24 26.59
N ILE A 29 -27.20 32.58 26.82
CA ILE A 29 -26.68 32.83 28.18
C ILE A 29 -27.37 34.03 28.83
N GLY A 30 -27.81 35.04 28.06
CA GLY A 30 -28.56 36.21 28.56
C GLY A 30 -30.03 35.93 28.87
N MET A 31 -30.55 34.75 28.58
CA MET A 31 -31.94 34.33 28.85
C MET A 31 -32.11 33.47 30.10
N LEU A 32 -30.99 33.00 30.67
CA LEU A 32 -31.04 32.20 31.88
C LEU A 32 -31.16 33.10 33.11
N PRO A 33 -31.98 32.72 34.12
CA PRO A 33 -31.97 33.40 35.42
C PRO A 33 -30.54 33.41 35.97
N GLY A 34 -30.14 34.51 36.61
CA GLY A 34 -28.75 34.68 37.07
C GLY A 34 -28.21 33.60 38.05
N SER A 35 -29.06 32.68 38.48
CA SER A 35 -28.74 31.52 39.30
C SER A 35 -28.40 30.24 38.47
N ASP A 36 -28.74 30.22 37.17
CA ASP A 36 -28.53 29.07 36.28
C ASP A 36 -27.50 29.32 35.16
N GLY A 37 -26.72 30.39 35.31
CA GLY A 37 -25.70 30.72 34.34
C GLY A 37 -24.54 29.72 34.32
N ILE A 38 -24.31 29.00 33.19
CA ILE A 38 -23.11 28.24 32.97
C ILE A 38 -22.04 29.20 32.44
N SER A 39 -20.97 29.40 33.19
CA SER A 39 -19.79 30.14 32.71
C SER A 39 -18.77 29.15 32.15
N ALA A 40 -18.36 29.35 30.88
CA ALA A 40 -17.27 28.64 30.29
C ALA A 40 -15.98 29.46 30.33
N LEU A 41 -14.95 28.94 30.88
CA LEU A 41 -13.63 29.55 30.94
C LEU A 41 -12.64 28.72 30.09
N THR A 42 -11.75 29.44 29.42
CA THR A 42 -10.62 28.78 28.72
C THR A 42 -9.34 29.06 29.48
N THR A 43 -8.54 28.05 29.66
CA THR A 43 -7.21 28.17 30.27
C THR A 43 -6.21 27.35 29.43
N GLU A 44 -4.98 27.84 29.39
CA GLU A 44 -3.89 27.24 28.63
C GLU A 44 -2.81 26.74 29.57
N PHE A 45 -2.17 25.66 29.17
CA PHE A 45 -1.03 25.07 29.88
C PHE A 45 0.09 24.81 28.89
N PRO A 46 1.34 25.14 29.23
CA PRO A 46 2.48 24.84 28.38
C PRO A 46 2.70 23.32 28.33
N VAL A 47 2.99 22.81 27.14
CA VAL A 47 3.35 21.40 26.92
C VAL A 47 4.84 21.34 26.60
N THR A 48 5.57 20.50 27.30
CA THR A 48 6.97 20.22 26.98
C THR A 48 7.05 19.16 25.90
N THR A 49 7.90 19.39 24.91
CA THR A 49 8.07 18.45 23.79
C THR A 49 9.52 18.08 23.60
N ARG A 50 9.77 16.83 23.17
CA ARG A 50 11.09 16.36 22.77
C ARG A 50 11.00 15.40 21.58
N SER A 51 12.07 15.33 20.80
CA SER A 51 12.18 14.33 19.75
C SER A 51 12.61 12.98 20.30
N VAL A 52 11.95 11.91 19.87
CA VAL A 52 12.24 10.53 20.25
C VAL A 52 12.47 9.72 18.98
N VAL A 53 13.62 9.05 18.90
CA VAL A 53 13.90 8.12 17.81
C VAL A 53 13.17 6.80 18.05
N ALA A 54 12.39 6.38 17.04
CA ALA A 54 11.81 5.06 16.99
C ALA A 54 12.43 4.28 15.84
N ASP A 55 13.46 3.50 16.14
CA ASP A 55 14.17 2.68 15.14
C ASP A 55 13.26 1.62 14.51
N SER A 56 12.17 1.28 15.19
CA SER A 56 11.20 0.32 14.70
C SER A 56 9.81 0.61 15.24
N VAL A 57 8.81 0.35 14.38
CA VAL A 57 7.41 0.32 14.76
C VAL A 57 6.82 -1.04 14.38
N PHE A 58 5.74 -1.45 15.04
CA PHE A 58 5.10 -2.72 14.72
C PHE A 58 4.51 -2.68 13.31
N ALA A 59 4.96 -3.60 12.45
CA ALA A 59 4.68 -3.59 11.01
C ALA A 59 3.51 -4.49 10.62
N LYS A 60 2.38 -4.38 11.29
CA LYS A 60 1.14 -5.04 10.83
C LYS A 60 0.46 -4.14 9.80
N THR A 61 0.84 -4.29 8.54
CA THR A 61 0.30 -3.47 7.45
C THR A 61 -0.16 -4.35 6.30
N SER A 62 -1.11 -3.84 5.52
CA SER A 62 -1.51 -4.38 4.22
C SER A 62 -0.88 -3.62 3.05
N THR A 63 -0.09 -2.59 3.32
CA THR A 63 0.63 -1.80 2.32
C THR A 63 2.12 -2.09 2.43
N GLY A 64 2.72 -2.50 1.33
CA GLY A 64 4.16 -2.64 1.19
C GLY A 64 4.79 -1.31 0.79
N TYR A 65 6.03 -1.07 1.22
CA TYR A 65 6.80 0.10 0.81
C TYR A 65 8.08 -0.36 0.14
N VAL A 66 8.35 0.14 -1.08
CA VAL A 66 9.55 -0.23 -1.83
C VAL A 66 10.13 1.00 -2.52
N GLY A 67 11.33 1.34 -2.17
CA GLY A 67 12.03 2.46 -2.79
C GLY A 67 13.07 3.09 -1.89
N ARG A 68 13.62 4.20 -2.35
CA ARG A 68 14.58 5.01 -1.62
C ARG A 68 14.29 6.48 -1.86
N PHE A 69 14.43 7.28 -0.82
CA PHE A 69 14.27 8.73 -0.87
C PHE A 69 15.31 9.40 0.02
N THR A 70 16.00 10.39 -0.51
CA THR A 70 16.96 11.19 0.26
C THR A 70 16.37 12.56 0.55
N ASP A 71 16.02 12.79 1.81
CA ASP A 71 15.55 14.06 2.33
C ASP A 71 16.74 14.93 2.79
N PRO A 72 16.77 16.25 2.48
CA PRO A 72 17.83 17.14 2.91
C PRO A 72 18.01 17.21 4.43
N LEU A 73 16.91 17.12 5.20
CA LEU A 73 16.92 17.17 6.66
C LEU A 73 17.14 15.80 7.28
N PHE A 74 16.24 14.85 6.96
CA PHE A 74 16.24 13.51 7.58
C PHE A 74 17.29 12.56 7.02
N GLY A 75 17.89 12.90 5.86
CA GLY A 75 18.81 12.02 5.15
C GLY A 75 18.10 10.95 4.36
N TYR A 76 18.82 9.86 4.00
CA TYR A 76 18.21 8.80 3.21
C TYR A 76 17.23 7.97 4.06
N TYR A 77 16.26 7.47 3.34
CA TYR A 77 15.26 6.52 3.81
C TYR A 77 15.13 5.43 2.74
N GLU A 78 15.24 4.17 3.14
CA GLU A 78 15.09 3.03 2.25
C GLU A 78 14.00 2.11 2.80
N ALA A 79 13.08 1.73 1.92
CA ALA A 79 11.99 0.82 2.23
C ALA A 79 12.08 -0.44 1.38
N SER A 80 11.86 -1.58 2.01
CA SER A 80 11.74 -2.87 1.35
C SER A 80 10.62 -3.71 1.97
N PHE A 81 10.08 -4.66 1.20
CA PHE A 81 8.87 -5.39 1.53
C PHE A 81 9.08 -6.90 1.44
N LEU A 82 8.65 -7.60 2.48
CA LEU A 82 8.61 -9.06 2.53
C LEU A 82 7.16 -9.51 2.63
N THR A 83 6.76 -10.49 1.83
CA THR A 83 5.41 -11.04 1.89
C THR A 83 5.37 -12.52 1.55
N GLU A 84 4.52 -13.24 2.27
CA GLU A 84 4.05 -14.56 1.88
C GLU A 84 2.92 -14.41 0.85
N LEU A 85 2.58 -15.51 0.19
CA LEU A 85 1.46 -15.58 -0.75
C LEU A 85 0.39 -16.52 -0.26
N ASN A 86 -0.85 -16.11 -0.38
CA ASN A 86 -2.02 -16.88 0.01
C ASN A 86 -2.32 -17.97 -1.02
N CYS A 87 -2.67 -19.15 -0.52
CA CYS A 87 -3.29 -20.23 -1.27
C CYS A 87 -4.67 -20.47 -0.67
N ILE A 88 -5.71 -20.34 -1.47
CA ILE A 88 -7.10 -20.54 -1.01
C ILE A 88 -7.29 -21.97 -0.49
N ASP A 89 -8.25 -22.13 0.41
CA ASP A 89 -8.54 -23.45 0.99
C ASP A 89 -8.99 -24.47 -0.06
N ASN A 90 -8.39 -25.66 0.02
CA ASN A 90 -8.64 -26.77 -0.90
C ASN A 90 -8.40 -26.40 -2.39
N PHE A 91 -7.37 -25.60 -2.64
CA PHE A 91 -7.01 -25.18 -3.97
C PHE A 91 -6.73 -26.36 -4.89
N LYS A 92 -7.20 -26.26 -6.13
CA LYS A 92 -6.93 -27.23 -7.20
C LYS A 92 -6.56 -26.48 -8.48
N PHE A 93 -5.50 -26.93 -9.12
CA PHE A 93 -5.17 -26.47 -10.46
C PHE A 93 -6.23 -26.92 -11.47
N PRO A 94 -6.38 -26.18 -12.59
CA PRO A 94 -7.24 -26.62 -13.70
C PRO A 94 -6.76 -27.98 -14.23
N GLU A 95 -7.73 -28.86 -14.52
CA GLU A 95 -7.43 -30.17 -15.08
C GLU A 95 -7.21 -30.08 -16.61
N LYS A 96 -6.43 -31.01 -17.17
CA LYS A 96 -6.26 -31.18 -18.60
C LYS A 96 -7.61 -31.45 -19.26
N TYR A 97 -7.83 -30.89 -20.46
CA TYR A 97 -9.06 -31.15 -21.18
C TYR A 97 -9.13 -32.59 -21.67
N ASP A 98 -10.20 -33.28 -21.30
CA ASP A 98 -10.55 -34.63 -21.74
C ASP A 98 -11.60 -34.52 -22.86
N PHE A 99 -11.22 -34.84 -24.09
CA PHE A 99 -12.11 -34.75 -25.25
C PHE A 99 -13.25 -35.76 -25.22
N ASP A 100 -13.05 -36.92 -24.63
CA ASP A 100 -14.07 -37.96 -24.54
C ASP A 100 -15.18 -37.59 -23.55
N LYS A 101 -14.77 -37.05 -22.41
CA LYS A 101 -15.68 -36.56 -21.35
C LYS A 101 -16.14 -35.11 -21.53
N LYS A 102 -15.51 -34.36 -22.42
CA LYS A 102 -15.75 -32.90 -22.65
C LYS A 102 -15.60 -32.09 -21.34
N THR A 103 -14.65 -32.45 -20.51
CA THR A 103 -14.35 -31.80 -19.21
C THR A 103 -12.91 -31.33 -19.16
N GLY A 104 -12.62 -30.42 -18.23
CA GLY A 104 -11.30 -29.84 -18.05
C GLY A 104 -11.11 -28.51 -18.79
N ILE A 105 -9.97 -27.87 -18.58
CA ILE A 105 -9.69 -26.53 -19.07
C ILE A 105 -8.33 -26.46 -19.77
N LEU A 106 -7.29 -27.05 -19.17
CA LEU A 106 -5.95 -27.04 -19.73
C LEU A 106 -5.88 -27.85 -21.02
N THR A 107 -5.24 -27.29 -22.05
CA THR A 107 -4.97 -28.04 -23.29
C THR A 107 -3.91 -29.11 -23.11
N GLU A 108 -2.95 -28.85 -22.18
CA GLU A 108 -1.84 -29.73 -21.84
C GLU A 108 -1.55 -29.60 -20.34
N ASP A 109 -0.82 -30.55 -19.77
CA ASP A 109 -0.38 -30.47 -18.35
C ASP A 109 0.81 -29.52 -18.17
N THR A 110 0.68 -28.31 -18.76
CA THR A 110 1.73 -27.30 -18.74
C THR A 110 1.14 -25.92 -18.61
N VAL A 111 1.87 -25.00 -17.99
CA VAL A 111 1.51 -23.57 -17.95
C VAL A 111 2.06 -22.84 -19.18
N ALA A 112 1.33 -21.88 -19.67
CA ALA A 112 1.76 -21.02 -20.77
C ALA A 112 2.86 -20.04 -20.28
N GLY A 113 2.74 -19.54 -19.05
CA GLY A 113 3.73 -18.65 -18.45
C GLY A 113 3.45 -18.36 -17.00
N VAL A 114 4.46 -17.86 -16.30
CA VAL A 114 4.38 -17.45 -14.89
C VAL A 114 4.98 -16.06 -14.73
N ARG A 115 4.34 -15.22 -13.93
CA ARG A 115 4.86 -13.90 -13.59
C ARG A 115 4.59 -13.53 -12.14
N LEU A 116 5.49 -12.76 -11.56
CA LEU A 116 5.29 -12.07 -10.30
C LEU A 116 4.94 -10.62 -10.61
N VAL A 117 3.83 -10.13 -10.09
CA VAL A 117 3.32 -8.79 -10.35
C VAL A 117 3.23 -8.04 -9.03
N VAL A 118 3.87 -6.88 -8.95
CA VAL A 118 3.84 -5.98 -7.81
C VAL A 118 2.95 -4.80 -8.19
N PHE A 119 1.74 -4.76 -7.65
CA PHE A 119 0.77 -3.70 -7.89
C PHE A 119 0.94 -2.57 -6.88
N TYR A 120 0.80 -1.35 -7.34
CA TYR A 120 0.79 -0.14 -6.51
C TYR A 120 -0.21 0.87 -7.05
N SER A 121 -0.78 1.69 -6.18
CA SER A 121 -1.73 2.74 -6.59
C SER A 121 -1.13 4.14 -6.42
N THR A 122 -0.23 4.29 -5.45
CA THR A 122 0.36 5.57 -5.07
C THR A 122 1.86 5.43 -4.81
N TRP A 123 2.53 6.56 -4.73
CA TRP A 123 3.95 6.65 -4.42
C TRP A 123 4.24 7.98 -3.71
N PHE A 124 5.38 8.05 -3.09
CA PHE A 124 5.96 9.27 -2.55
C PHE A 124 7.18 9.68 -3.37
N GLY A 125 7.32 10.98 -3.65
CA GLY A 125 8.45 11.53 -4.40
C GLY A 125 8.21 11.67 -5.90
N ASP A 126 9.28 11.68 -6.69
CA ASP A 126 9.23 11.93 -8.14
C ASP A 126 8.68 10.72 -8.90
N SER A 127 7.64 10.96 -9.69
CA SER A 127 6.97 9.94 -10.50
C SER A 127 7.76 9.44 -11.70
N LEU A 128 8.68 10.25 -12.21
CA LEU A 128 9.45 9.96 -13.43
C LEU A 128 10.87 9.50 -13.16
N ASN A 129 11.26 9.44 -11.89
CA ASN A 129 12.58 8.99 -11.51
C ASN A 129 12.82 7.52 -11.90
N ALA A 130 13.96 7.27 -12.55
CA ALA A 130 14.35 5.93 -12.98
C ALA A 130 14.79 5.10 -11.77
N CYS A 131 14.03 4.09 -11.45
CA CYS A 131 14.29 3.16 -10.37
C CYS A 131 14.44 1.73 -10.89
N ARG A 132 15.02 0.85 -10.06
CA ARG A 132 15.07 -0.59 -10.34
C ARG A 132 14.67 -1.38 -9.10
N MET A 133 13.75 -2.31 -9.31
CA MET A 133 13.26 -3.23 -8.30
C MET A 133 13.87 -4.61 -8.53
N SER A 134 14.25 -5.28 -7.45
CA SER A 134 14.68 -6.67 -7.42
C SER A 134 13.76 -7.47 -6.51
N ALA A 135 13.37 -8.66 -6.97
CA ALA A 135 12.58 -9.61 -6.21
C ALA A 135 13.38 -10.89 -5.95
N TYR A 136 13.40 -11.36 -4.72
CA TYR A 136 14.08 -12.59 -4.29
C TYR A 136 13.09 -13.54 -3.63
N GLN A 137 13.26 -14.84 -3.85
CA GLN A 137 12.49 -15.86 -3.14
C GLN A 137 12.97 -15.99 -1.69
N LEU A 138 12.03 -16.06 -0.76
CA LEU A 138 12.33 -16.41 0.62
C LEU A 138 12.65 -17.91 0.74
N GLN A 139 13.67 -18.23 1.55
CA GLN A 139 14.12 -19.59 1.83
C GLN A 139 13.68 -20.08 3.21
N LYS A 140 13.20 -19.14 4.05
CA LYS A 140 12.60 -19.41 5.36
C LYS A 140 11.28 -18.68 5.49
N GLU A 141 10.38 -19.27 6.25
CA GLU A 141 9.08 -18.69 6.56
C GLU A 141 9.24 -17.41 7.38
N LEU A 142 8.33 -16.46 7.16
CA LEU A 142 8.29 -15.25 7.96
C LEU A 142 7.77 -15.57 9.37
N GLU A 143 8.33 -14.92 10.37
CA GLU A 143 7.85 -15.00 11.74
C GLU A 143 6.62 -14.11 11.94
N ARG A 144 5.79 -14.39 12.92
CA ARG A 144 4.75 -13.48 13.41
C ARG A 144 5.37 -12.37 14.26
N ASN A 145 4.65 -11.32 14.58
CA ASN A 145 5.09 -10.19 15.41
C ASN A 145 6.37 -9.55 14.91
N ARG A 146 6.24 -8.66 13.94
CA ARG A 146 7.38 -7.99 13.35
C ARG A 146 7.34 -6.52 13.49
N TYR A 147 8.55 -6.00 13.55
CA TYR A 147 8.84 -4.59 13.55
C TYR A 147 9.54 -4.20 12.25
N THR A 148 9.51 -2.93 11.93
CA THR A 148 10.06 -2.37 10.69
C THR A 148 11.61 -2.42 10.61
N ASN A 149 12.29 -2.88 11.64
CA ASN A 149 13.71 -3.20 11.65
C ASN A 149 14.02 -4.67 11.34
N ILE A 150 13.05 -5.40 10.76
CA ILE A 150 13.26 -6.79 10.32
C ILE A 150 14.51 -6.89 9.45
N ASP A 151 15.35 -7.90 9.71
CA ASP A 151 16.51 -8.19 8.85
C ASP A 151 16.14 -9.23 7.78
N PRO A 152 16.01 -8.83 6.50
CA PRO A 152 15.68 -9.76 5.43
C PRO A 152 16.69 -10.90 5.27
N ALA A 153 17.95 -10.71 5.68
CA ALA A 153 18.98 -11.75 5.60
C ALA A 153 18.69 -12.99 6.45
N LYS A 154 17.76 -12.89 7.39
CA LYS A 154 17.29 -14.06 8.15
C LYS A 154 16.42 -15.00 7.32
N TYR A 155 15.81 -14.50 6.21
CA TYR A 155 14.82 -15.20 5.42
C TYR A 155 15.27 -15.56 4.01
N TYR A 156 16.33 -14.96 3.49
CA TYR A 156 16.98 -15.35 2.24
C TYR A 156 18.50 -15.39 2.40
N ASP A 157 19.15 -16.30 1.67
CA ASP A 157 20.62 -16.40 1.70
C ASP A 157 21.24 -15.30 0.83
N LYS A 158 21.95 -14.35 1.46
CA LYS A 158 22.65 -13.27 0.76
C LYS A 158 23.81 -13.77 -0.13
N LEU A 159 24.39 -14.92 0.21
CA LEU A 159 25.52 -15.50 -0.56
C LEU A 159 25.02 -16.26 -1.79
N ASN A 160 23.87 -16.94 -1.65
CA ASN A 160 23.24 -17.71 -2.72
C ASN A 160 21.76 -17.32 -2.88
N PRO A 161 21.46 -16.06 -3.27
CA PRO A 161 20.10 -15.58 -3.35
C PRO A 161 19.38 -16.19 -4.54
N ILE A 162 18.14 -16.61 -4.34
CA ILE A 162 17.27 -17.03 -5.45
C ILE A 162 16.61 -15.77 -6.00
N LEU A 163 17.21 -15.21 -7.04
CA LEU A 163 16.70 -14.03 -7.72
C LEU A 163 15.53 -14.41 -8.62
N LEU A 164 14.35 -13.84 -8.36
CA LEU A 164 13.15 -13.99 -9.20
C LEU A 164 13.19 -13.06 -10.40
N GLY A 165 13.79 -11.87 -10.25
CA GLY A 165 13.99 -10.93 -11.34
C GLY A 165 14.42 -9.56 -10.90
N ARG A 166 14.84 -8.77 -11.90
CA ARG A 166 15.13 -7.34 -11.78
C ARG A 166 14.38 -6.58 -12.85
N ARG A 167 13.76 -5.44 -12.48
CA ARG A 167 13.00 -4.64 -13.43
C ARG A 167 13.25 -3.15 -13.18
N ALA A 168 13.62 -2.42 -14.23
CA ALA A 168 13.62 -0.96 -14.21
C ALA A 168 12.17 -0.46 -14.33
N TYR A 169 11.84 0.61 -13.65
CA TYR A 169 10.52 1.24 -13.66
C TYR A 169 10.60 2.74 -13.36
N THR A 170 9.56 3.45 -13.70
CA THR A 170 9.18 4.75 -13.16
C THR A 170 7.83 4.61 -12.46
N ALA A 171 7.55 5.40 -11.42
CA ALA A 171 6.26 5.28 -10.70
C ALA A 171 5.08 5.64 -11.60
N TYR A 172 5.27 6.63 -12.49
CA TYR A 172 4.35 6.88 -13.60
C TYR A 172 4.91 6.25 -14.87
N ASP A 173 4.22 5.24 -15.39
CA ASP A 173 4.61 4.56 -16.62
C ASP A 173 4.19 5.39 -17.83
N THR A 174 5.15 6.06 -18.47
CA THR A 174 4.91 6.92 -19.64
C THR A 174 4.62 6.14 -20.93
N SER A 175 4.84 4.83 -20.95
CA SER A 175 4.51 3.97 -22.08
C SER A 175 3.02 3.64 -22.18
N VAL A 176 2.26 3.86 -21.12
CA VAL A 176 0.81 3.64 -21.05
C VAL A 176 0.10 4.93 -21.43
N THR A 177 -0.77 4.86 -22.43
CA THR A 177 -1.58 6.00 -22.87
C THR A 177 -2.63 6.40 -21.84
N ASP A 178 -3.13 7.64 -21.91
CA ASP A 178 -4.20 8.09 -21.01
C ASP A 178 -5.51 7.31 -21.23
N GLU A 179 -5.78 6.87 -22.46
CA GLU A 179 -6.92 6.02 -22.78
C GLU A 179 -6.82 4.65 -22.09
N GLU A 180 -5.67 4.00 -22.17
CA GLU A 180 -5.44 2.72 -21.48
C GLU A 180 -5.49 2.88 -19.96
N ARG A 181 -4.91 3.96 -19.44
CA ARG A 181 -4.88 4.26 -17.99
C ARG A 181 -6.27 4.48 -17.41
N ASN A 182 -7.16 5.07 -18.19
CA ASN A 182 -8.54 5.37 -17.81
C ASN A 182 -9.56 4.35 -18.34
N ALA A 183 -9.11 3.31 -19.03
CA ALA A 183 -9.98 2.28 -19.59
C ALA A 183 -10.75 1.55 -18.48
N THR A 184 -12.01 1.26 -18.77
CA THR A 184 -12.90 0.50 -17.89
C THR A 184 -13.48 -0.69 -18.64
N ASP A 185 -13.82 -1.75 -17.90
CA ASP A 185 -14.58 -2.88 -18.43
C ASP A 185 -16.06 -2.52 -18.62
N SER A 186 -16.85 -3.48 -19.12
CA SER A 186 -18.30 -3.32 -19.32
C SER A 186 -19.10 -3.06 -18.04
N TYR A 187 -18.49 -3.25 -16.87
CA TYR A 187 -19.08 -3.01 -15.56
C TYR A 187 -18.60 -1.69 -14.93
N GLY A 188 -17.75 -0.93 -15.62
CA GLY A 188 -17.19 0.34 -15.13
C GLY A 188 -15.96 0.19 -14.20
N ASN A 189 -15.40 -1.01 -14.05
CA ASN A 189 -14.18 -1.20 -13.25
C ASN A 189 -12.96 -0.83 -14.08
N LYS A 190 -11.96 -0.20 -13.44
CA LYS A 190 -10.68 0.07 -14.10
C LYS A 190 -10.02 -1.22 -14.56
N THR A 191 -9.46 -1.21 -15.76
CA THR A 191 -8.73 -2.35 -16.34
C THR A 191 -7.22 -2.21 -16.20
N TYR A 192 -6.71 -0.99 -16.05
CA TYR A 192 -5.31 -0.70 -15.82
C TYR A 192 -5.01 -0.52 -14.33
N TYR A 193 -3.98 -1.23 -13.87
CA TYR A 193 -3.41 -1.10 -12.53
C TYR A 193 -1.88 -0.94 -12.67
N PRO A 194 -1.30 0.16 -12.16
CA PRO A 194 0.15 0.34 -12.17
C PRO A 194 0.85 -0.85 -11.51
N SER A 195 1.89 -1.37 -12.16
CA SER A 195 2.58 -2.55 -11.64
C SER A 195 4.00 -2.71 -12.18
N VAL A 196 4.84 -3.36 -11.39
CA VAL A 196 6.14 -3.86 -11.83
C VAL A 196 6.05 -5.37 -11.98
N THR A 197 6.30 -5.88 -13.20
CA THR A 197 6.12 -7.29 -13.53
C THR A 197 7.44 -7.99 -13.79
N PHE A 198 7.63 -9.16 -13.19
CA PHE A 198 8.77 -10.06 -13.39
C PHE A 198 8.28 -11.33 -14.06
N THR A 199 8.88 -11.70 -15.19
CA THR A 199 8.65 -13.02 -15.80
C THR A 199 9.46 -14.06 -15.07
N LEU A 200 8.77 -15.11 -14.59
CA LEU A 200 9.40 -16.21 -13.86
C LEU A 200 9.60 -17.42 -14.78
N ASP A 201 10.56 -18.29 -14.38
CA ASP A 201 10.74 -19.57 -15.05
C ASP A 201 9.51 -20.46 -14.88
N LYS A 202 8.84 -20.77 -15.99
CA LYS A 202 7.60 -21.55 -15.98
C LYS A 202 7.81 -23.01 -15.57
N GLU A 203 9.01 -23.54 -15.77
CA GLU A 203 9.31 -24.94 -15.36
C GLU A 203 9.38 -25.01 -13.83
N THR A 204 10.07 -24.07 -13.21
CA THR A 204 10.27 -24.04 -11.76
C THR A 204 9.01 -23.61 -10.99
N TYR A 205 8.34 -22.54 -11.44
CA TYR A 205 7.23 -21.91 -10.72
C TYR A 205 5.85 -22.26 -11.27
N GLY A 206 5.78 -23.02 -12.35
CA GLY A 206 4.54 -23.42 -12.99
C GLY A 206 4.42 -24.94 -13.10
N ASN A 207 5.13 -25.56 -14.05
CA ASN A 207 4.99 -26.99 -14.36
C ASN A 207 5.36 -27.88 -13.17
N LYS A 208 6.42 -27.53 -12.44
CA LYS A 208 6.78 -28.22 -11.20
C LYS A 208 5.67 -28.17 -10.15
N TRP A 209 4.98 -27.03 -10.01
CA TRP A 209 3.89 -26.90 -9.05
C TRP A 209 2.63 -27.66 -9.48
N LEU A 210 2.33 -27.70 -10.79
CA LEU A 210 1.28 -28.56 -11.35
C LEU A 210 1.53 -30.03 -11.02
N LYS A 211 2.76 -30.50 -11.22
CA LYS A 211 3.16 -31.86 -10.90
C LYS A 211 3.06 -32.12 -9.39
N LEU A 212 3.61 -31.22 -8.59
CA LEU A 212 3.61 -31.32 -7.14
C LEU A 212 2.18 -31.36 -6.56
N SER A 213 1.24 -30.63 -7.13
CA SER A 213 -0.15 -30.64 -6.68
C SER A 213 -0.89 -31.94 -6.94
N LYS A 214 -0.43 -32.74 -7.93
CA LYS A 214 -0.94 -34.09 -8.19
C LYS A 214 -0.31 -35.13 -7.28
N GLU A 215 0.98 -34.98 -6.97
CA GLU A 215 1.73 -35.89 -6.12
C GLU A 215 1.43 -35.64 -4.62
N HIS A 216 1.28 -34.37 -4.25
CA HIS A 216 1.10 -33.88 -2.89
C HIS A 216 -0.02 -32.81 -2.81
N PRO A 217 -1.28 -33.19 -3.02
CA PRO A 217 -2.40 -32.24 -2.97
C PRO A 217 -2.54 -31.57 -1.59
N GLU A 218 -2.06 -32.21 -0.52
CA GLU A 218 -2.05 -31.65 0.84
C GLU A 218 -1.19 -30.38 0.96
N TYR A 219 -0.20 -30.16 0.10
CA TYR A 219 0.63 -28.95 0.10
C TYR A 219 -0.13 -27.70 -0.41
N PHE A 220 -1.23 -27.91 -1.11
CA PHE A 220 -2.10 -26.87 -1.63
C PHE A 220 -3.44 -26.79 -0.88
N LYS A 221 -3.51 -27.41 0.29
CA LYS A 221 -4.74 -27.44 1.09
C LYS A 221 -5.13 -26.06 1.64
N ASN A 222 -4.16 -25.25 2.01
CA ASN A 222 -4.32 -23.88 2.53
C ASN A 222 -3.00 -23.12 2.48
N SER A 223 -3.03 -21.84 2.83
CA SER A 223 -1.84 -20.99 2.84
C SER A 223 -0.70 -21.52 3.67
N LYS A 224 -0.97 -22.06 4.86
CA LYS A 224 0.07 -22.59 5.74
C LYS A 224 0.82 -23.73 5.06
N ALA A 225 0.11 -24.74 4.57
CA ALA A 225 0.71 -25.89 3.89
C ALA A 225 1.50 -25.48 2.63
N PHE A 226 0.96 -24.50 1.88
CA PHE A 226 1.61 -23.95 0.70
C PHE A 226 2.93 -23.23 1.05
N ILE A 227 2.93 -22.39 2.06
CA ILE A 227 4.10 -21.64 2.52
C ILE A 227 5.18 -22.61 3.04
N GLU A 228 4.80 -23.59 3.85
CA GLU A 228 5.72 -24.57 4.43
C GLU A 228 6.41 -25.45 3.34
N ASN A 229 5.66 -25.87 2.31
CA ASN A 229 6.11 -26.94 1.40
C ASN A 229 6.39 -26.49 -0.03
N VAL A 230 5.81 -25.37 -0.51
CA VAL A 230 5.88 -24.96 -1.92
C VAL A 230 6.64 -23.66 -2.09
N PHE A 231 6.16 -22.57 -1.45
CA PHE A 231 6.71 -21.23 -1.68
C PHE A 231 6.61 -20.35 -0.45
N LYS A 232 7.75 -20.02 0.14
CA LYS A 232 7.83 -19.30 1.41
C LYS A 232 7.59 -17.80 1.31
N GLY A 233 7.47 -17.26 0.08
CA GLY A 233 7.21 -15.85 -0.16
C GLY A 233 8.33 -15.13 -0.91
N VAL A 234 8.23 -13.81 -0.94
CA VAL A 234 9.13 -12.93 -1.69
C VAL A 234 9.68 -11.80 -0.83
N TYR A 235 10.92 -11.40 -1.12
CA TYR A 235 11.55 -10.19 -0.65
C TYR A 235 11.75 -9.24 -1.82
N ILE A 236 11.19 -8.03 -1.71
CA ILE A 236 11.19 -7.01 -2.76
C ILE A 236 11.91 -5.78 -2.24
N LYS A 237 12.90 -5.29 -2.99
CA LYS A 237 13.63 -4.08 -2.66
C LYS A 237 13.97 -3.24 -3.88
N SER A 238 14.22 -1.98 -3.66
CA SER A 238 14.90 -1.11 -4.63
C SER A 238 16.40 -1.38 -4.55
N ASP A 239 17.07 -1.57 -5.68
CA ASP A 239 18.51 -1.72 -5.76
C ASP A 239 19.18 -0.64 -6.64
N TYR A 240 18.39 0.28 -7.18
CA TYR A 240 18.84 1.46 -7.93
C TYR A 240 17.76 2.54 -7.94
N GLY A 241 18.19 3.79 -7.96
CA GLY A 241 17.32 4.98 -7.96
C GLY A 241 17.16 5.57 -6.56
N ASP A 242 16.87 6.88 -6.52
CA ASP A 242 16.64 7.65 -5.31
C ASP A 242 15.61 8.74 -5.64
N GLY A 243 14.69 9.03 -4.73
CA GLY A 243 13.65 10.04 -4.89
C GLY A 243 12.24 9.48 -5.08
N THR A 244 12.05 8.14 -5.05
CA THR A 244 10.72 7.52 -5.21
C THR A 244 10.54 6.33 -4.29
N VAL A 245 9.41 6.26 -3.60
CA VAL A 245 8.96 5.11 -2.79
C VAL A 245 7.56 4.70 -3.22
N LEU A 246 7.41 3.49 -3.74
CA LEU A 246 6.10 2.92 -4.13
C LEU A 246 5.34 2.43 -2.91
N TYR A 247 4.02 2.62 -2.90
CA TYR A 247 3.08 2.03 -1.96
C TYR A 247 2.44 0.82 -2.62
N VAL A 248 2.95 -0.36 -2.25
CA VAL A 248 2.56 -1.64 -2.84
C VAL A 248 1.25 -2.11 -2.20
N ASP A 249 0.23 -2.26 -3.01
CA ASP A 249 -1.09 -2.72 -2.57
C ASP A 249 -1.18 -4.24 -2.50
N ARG A 250 -0.55 -4.91 -3.49
CA ARG A 250 -0.64 -6.36 -3.64
C ARG A 250 0.53 -6.91 -4.44
N VAL A 251 0.95 -8.12 -4.11
CA VAL A 251 1.92 -8.91 -4.87
C VAL A 251 1.26 -10.22 -5.27
N ASP A 252 1.22 -10.52 -6.58
CA ASP A 252 0.62 -11.72 -7.11
C ASP A 252 1.65 -12.57 -7.86
N LEU A 253 1.67 -13.86 -7.60
CA LEU A 253 2.24 -14.82 -8.52
C LEU A 253 1.12 -15.37 -9.38
N GLN A 254 1.19 -15.08 -10.68
CA GLN A 254 0.15 -15.40 -11.64
C GLN A 254 0.66 -16.48 -12.61
N MET A 255 -0.13 -17.55 -12.76
CA MET A 255 0.10 -18.60 -13.74
C MET A 255 -0.97 -18.52 -14.82
N LYS A 256 -0.58 -18.59 -16.07
CA LYS A 256 -1.49 -18.60 -17.20
C LYS A 256 -1.47 -19.92 -17.94
N TYR A 257 -2.60 -20.28 -18.49
CA TYR A 257 -2.83 -21.56 -19.14
C TYR A 257 -3.38 -21.36 -20.55
N GLN A 258 -3.11 -22.32 -21.44
CA GLN A 258 -3.89 -22.51 -22.65
C GLN A 258 -5.16 -23.28 -22.29
N PHE A 259 -6.29 -22.98 -22.93
CA PHE A 259 -7.55 -23.64 -22.65
C PHE A 259 -8.38 -23.83 -23.92
N TYR A 260 -9.35 -24.73 -23.86
CA TYR A 260 -10.32 -24.95 -24.92
C TYR A 260 -11.52 -24.04 -24.74
N VAL A 261 -12.04 -23.52 -25.86
CA VAL A 261 -13.30 -22.80 -25.95
C VAL A 261 -14.23 -23.59 -26.88
N ILE A 262 -15.48 -23.67 -26.52
CA ILE A 262 -16.49 -24.31 -27.38
C ILE A 262 -16.96 -23.30 -28.41
N ASP A 263 -16.79 -23.61 -29.69
CA ASP A 263 -17.40 -22.87 -30.78
C ASP A 263 -18.93 -23.05 -30.74
N THR A 264 -19.65 -21.96 -30.55
CA THR A 264 -21.11 -21.97 -30.41
C THR A 264 -21.83 -22.35 -31.71
N ALA A 265 -21.19 -22.18 -32.87
CA ALA A 265 -21.77 -22.52 -34.16
C ALA A 265 -21.63 -24.00 -34.52
N THR A 266 -20.46 -24.58 -34.18
CA THR A 266 -20.12 -25.96 -34.55
C THR A 266 -20.20 -26.92 -33.35
N ASN A 267 -20.31 -26.39 -32.14
CA ASN A 267 -20.22 -27.13 -30.87
C ASN A 267 -18.92 -27.98 -30.74
N VAL A 268 -17.87 -27.56 -31.44
CA VAL A 268 -16.56 -28.20 -31.40
C VAL A 268 -15.62 -27.40 -30.54
N PRO A 269 -14.91 -28.03 -29.58
CA PRO A 269 -13.89 -27.34 -28.80
C PRO A 269 -12.65 -27.04 -29.66
N TYR A 270 -12.15 -25.83 -29.57
CA TYR A 270 -10.89 -25.41 -30.19
C TYR A 270 -9.92 -24.85 -29.16
N LYS A 271 -8.65 -25.01 -29.45
CA LYS A 271 -7.57 -24.53 -28.58
C LYS A 271 -7.49 -23.01 -28.68
N ARG A 272 -7.58 -22.34 -27.53
CA ARG A 272 -7.40 -20.91 -27.43
C ARG A 272 -6.23 -20.57 -26.53
N LYS A 273 -5.35 -19.68 -27.00
CA LYS A 273 -4.27 -19.16 -26.19
C LYS A 273 -4.75 -18.01 -25.32
N GLN A 274 -4.14 -17.84 -24.17
CA GLN A 274 -4.53 -16.82 -23.23
C GLN A 274 -3.80 -15.51 -23.53
N ALA A 275 -4.55 -14.41 -23.68
CA ALA A 275 -4.01 -13.07 -23.96
C ALA A 275 -3.03 -12.59 -22.87
N GLY A 276 -2.00 -11.89 -23.30
CA GLY A 276 -1.08 -11.13 -22.46
C GLY A 276 0.18 -11.87 -22.02
N PHE A 277 0.49 -13.05 -22.56
CA PHE A 277 1.81 -13.67 -22.42
C PHE A 277 2.61 -13.73 -23.74
N GLU A 278 1.96 -13.71 -24.85
CA GLU A 278 2.55 -13.60 -26.18
C GLU A 278 1.60 -12.80 -27.05
N ASN A 279 2.02 -12.22 -28.14
CA ASN A 279 1.25 -11.39 -29.09
C ASN A 279 -0.09 -12.00 -29.51
N GLU A 280 -1.15 -11.91 -28.69
CA GLU A 280 -2.35 -12.67 -28.92
C GLU A 280 -3.62 -11.87 -28.75
N ASP A 281 -4.64 -12.35 -29.46
CA ASP A 281 -5.99 -11.83 -29.57
C ASP A 281 -6.52 -11.34 -28.20
N SER A 282 -6.77 -10.03 -28.12
CA SER A 282 -7.24 -9.34 -26.93
C SER A 282 -8.64 -9.77 -26.45
N THR A 283 -9.37 -10.55 -27.26
CA THR A 283 -10.72 -11.05 -26.97
C THR A 283 -10.75 -12.35 -26.19
N ALA A 284 -9.57 -12.96 -25.91
CA ALA A 284 -9.50 -14.22 -25.22
C ALA A 284 -9.87 -14.10 -23.74
N HIS A 285 -10.86 -14.86 -23.29
CA HIS A 285 -11.11 -15.05 -21.86
C HIS A 285 -9.88 -15.68 -21.20
N THR A 286 -9.29 -14.95 -20.25
CA THR A 286 -8.07 -15.38 -19.61
C THR A 286 -8.39 -16.31 -18.44
N TRP A 287 -7.90 -17.55 -18.51
CA TRP A 287 -7.85 -18.41 -17.34
C TRP A 287 -6.49 -18.27 -16.66
N ARG A 288 -6.51 -17.85 -15.41
CA ARG A 288 -5.29 -17.69 -14.63
C ARG A 288 -5.50 -18.17 -13.19
N THR A 289 -4.45 -18.67 -12.59
CA THR A 289 -4.35 -18.92 -11.16
C THR A 289 -3.50 -17.83 -10.53
N GLU A 290 -3.92 -17.34 -9.39
CA GLU A 290 -3.24 -16.30 -8.63
C GLU A 290 -2.98 -16.76 -7.20
N PHE A 291 -1.74 -16.58 -6.75
CA PHE A 291 -1.35 -16.64 -5.36
C PHE A 291 -0.98 -15.23 -4.94
N ALA A 292 -1.77 -14.60 -4.08
CA ALA A 292 -1.68 -13.18 -3.80
C ALA A 292 -1.25 -12.89 -2.36
N SER A 293 -0.59 -11.77 -2.14
CA SER A 293 -0.43 -11.22 -0.81
C SER A 293 -1.78 -10.70 -0.30
N THR A 294 -2.32 -11.34 0.72
CA THR A 294 -3.59 -10.99 1.34
C THR A 294 -3.40 -10.72 2.83
N LYS A 295 -4.45 -10.29 3.53
CA LYS A 295 -4.39 -10.03 4.97
C LYS A 295 -4.23 -11.31 5.81
N GLU A 296 -4.47 -12.48 5.23
CA GLU A 296 -4.35 -13.78 5.88
C GLU A 296 -2.89 -14.24 6.00
N VAL A 297 -2.01 -13.72 5.15
CA VAL A 297 -0.59 -14.08 5.14
C VAL A 297 0.27 -12.97 5.74
N ILE A 298 1.50 -13.32 6.06
CA ILE A 298 2.40 -12.41 6.72
C ILE A 298 3.01 -11.45 5.70
N GLN A 299 2.91 -10.17 6.02
CA GLN A 299 3.52 -9.08 5.29
C GLN A 299 4.35 -8.24 6.26
N ALA A 300 5.52 -7.80 5.86
CA ALA A 300 6.42 -7.01 6.68
C ALA A 300 7.18 -5.98 5.85
N ASN A 301 7.30 -4.77 6.37
CA ASN A 301 8.14 -3.73 5.81
C ASN A 301 9.44 -3.62 6.60
N GLN A 302 10.55 -3.42 5.90
CA GLN A 302 11.78 -2.94 6.50
C GLN A 302 11.96 -1.47 6.15
N PHE A 303 12.27 -0.65 7.16
CA PHE A 303 12.66 0.74 6.96
C PHE A 303 14.07 0.96 7.50
N LEU A 304 14.92 1.51 6.67
CA LEU A 304 16.26 1.93 7.04
C LEU A 304 16.34 3.45 6.97
N ASN A 305 16.75 4.07 8.06
CA ASN A 305 16.92 5.50 8.16
C ASN A 305 18.40 5.86 8.27
N SER A 306 18.74 7.05 7.82
CA SER A 306 20.09 7.62 7.97
C SER A 306 20.35 8.01 9.44
N ASP A 307 21.63 8.04 9.84
CA ASP A 307 22.07 8.48 11.16
C ASP A 307 21.75 9.97 11.45
N LYS A 308 21.32 10.75 10.44
CA LYS A 308 20.88 12.14 10.64
C LYS A 308 19.74 12.26 11.62
N ILE A 309 18.86 11.24 11.68
CA ILE A 309 17.73 11.22 12.62
C ILE A 309 18.18 11.30 14.07
N GLN A 310 19.28 10.63 14.43
CA GLN A 310 19.84 10.66 15.77
C GLN A 310 20.32 12.08 16.15
N LYS A 311 20.89 12.80 15.19
CA LYS A 311 21.34 14.18 15.38
C LYS A 311 20.16 15.14 15.57
N LEU A 312 19.11 14.97 14.76
CA LEU A 312 17.88 15.77 14.88
C LEU A 312 17.16 15.52 16.22
N ALA A 313 17.22 14.28 16.72
CA ALA A 313 16.61 13.97 18.02
C ALA A 313 17.32 14.63 19.20
N ALA A 314 18.58 15.03 19.03
CA ALA A 314 19.37 15.71 20.05
C ALA A 314 19.26 17.25 19.98
N GLU A 315 18.48 17.80 19.06
CA GLU A 315 18.21 19.25 18.97
C GLU A 315 17.13 19.64 19.99
N ASP A 316 17.32 20.79 20.64
CA ASP A 316 16.42 21.31 21.67
C ASP A 316 15.45 22.39 21.12
N GLU A 317 15.77 22.99 19.98
CA GLU A 317 15.00 24.12 19.43
C GLU A 317 13.71 23.69 18.75
N HIS A 318 13.75 22.52 18.07
CA HIS A 318 12.62 21.98 17.33
C HIS A 318 12.44 20.49 17.62
N THR A 319 11.20 20.02 17.50
CA THR A 319 10.91 18.59 17.46
C THR A 319 10.50 18.16 16.06
N TYR A 320 10.72 16.90 15.74
CA TYR A 320 10.56 16.39 14.38
C TYR A 320 9.65 15.18 14.35
N ILE A 321 8.90 15.05 13.24
CA ILE A 321 8.08 13.88 12.97
C ILE A 321 8.45 13.33 11.60
N LYS A 322 8.82 12.05 11.54
CA LYS A 322 9.03 11.28 10.32
C LYS A 322 8.42 9.89 10.45
N SER A 323 7.33 9.67 9.72
CA SER A 323 6.61 8.39 9.65
C SER A 323 7.10 7.56 8.45
N PRO A 324 6.92 6.20 8.45
CA PRO A 324 6.27 5.39 9.48
C PRO A 324 7.20 4.97 10.62
N ALA A 325 8.51 5.00 10.42
CA ALA A 325 9.54 4.77 11.43
C ALA A 325 10.61 5.84 11.29
N GLY A 326 11.20 6.26 12.39
CA GLY A 326 12.27 7.25 12.40
C GLY A 326 12.22 8.13 13.63
N ILE A 327 11.60 9.29 13.58
CA ILE A 327 11.59 10.25 14.69
C ILE A 327 10.16 10.72 14.97
N PHE A 328 9.81 10.84 16.23
CA PHE A 328 8.51 11.28 16.71
C PHE A 328 8.66 12.36 17.75
N THR A 329 7.66 13.21 17.88
CA THR A 329 7.56 14.19 18.96
C THR A 329 6.81 13.54 20.12
N GLU A 330 7.46 13.46 21.27
CA GLU A 330 6.84 13.14 22.54
C GLU A 330 6.38 14.44 23.20
N ALA A 331 5.15 14.48 23.68
CA ALA A 331 4.57 15.62 24.36
C ALA A 331 4.25 15.25 25.81
N GLU A 332 4.80 15.99 26.76
CA GLU A 332 4.57 15.82 28.19
C GLU A 332 3.57 16.88 28.65
N LEU A 333 2.44 16.43 29.15
CA LEU A 333 1.38 17.30 29.67
C LEU A 333 1.66 17.62 31.15
N PRO A 334 1.53 18.89 31.58
CA PRO A 334 1.73 19.29 32.98
C PRO A 334 0.52 18.86 33.83
N TYR A 335 0.40 17.57 34.08
CA TYR A 335 -0.78 16.97 34.73
C TYR A 335 -1.05 17.57 36.13
N ASP A 336 -0.02 17.79 36.93
CA ASP A 336 -0.20 18.32 38.27
C ASP A 336 -0.71 19.75 38.28
N ASP A 337 -0.22 20.60 37.35
CA ASP A 337 -0.68 21.97 37.21
C ASP A 337 -2.14 22.03 36.72
N ILE A 338 -2.47 21.16 35.75
CA ILE A 338 -3.82 21.00 35.21
C ILE A 338 -4.77 20.57 36.35
N TYR A 339 -4.39 19.55 37.11
CA TYR A 339 -5.21 19.02 38.19
C TYR A 339 -5.40 20.06 39.30
N GLN A 340 -4.36 20.71 39.77
CA GLN A 340 -4.47 21.74 40.82
C GLN A 340 -5.36 22.91 40.41
N LYS A 341 -5.27 23.35 39.15
CA LYS A 341 -6.04 24.50 38.67
C LYS A 341 -7.49 24.18 38.35
N LEU A 342 -7.78 22.94 37.91
CA LEU A 342 -9.09 22.55 37.38
C LEU A 342 -9.77 21.46 38.20
N ALA A 343 -9.27 21.11 39.40
CA ALA A 343 -9.81 20.03 40.24
C ALA A 343 -11.31 20.16 40.58
N ASN A 344 -11.82 21.40 40.62
CA ASN A 344 -13.21 21.70 40.94
C ASN A 344 -14.07 22.08 39.72
N ASP A 345 -13.47 22.03 38.51
CA ASP A 345 -14.13 22.42 37.27
C ASP A 345 -14.58 21.20 36.48
N THR A 346 -15.64 21.39 35.69
CA THR A 346 -16.05 20.37 34.73
C THR A 346 -15.40 20.65 33.36
N LEU A 347 -14.58 19.75 32.87
CA LEU A 347 -13.92 19.90 31.56
C LEU A 347 -14.87 19.56 30.44
N ASN A 348 -15.23 20.52 29.60
CA ASN A 348 -16.05 20.34 28.41
C ASN A 348 -15.22 19.95 27.18
N ALA A 349 -14.00 20.45 27.07
CA ALA A 349 -13.09 20.14 25.96
C ALA A 349 -11.63 20.30 26.38
N VAL A 350 -10.76 19.45 25.84
CA VAL A 350 -9.31 19.56 25.92
C VAL A 350 -8.79 19.51 24.48
N LYS A 351 -8.06 20.54 24.06
CA LYS A 351 -7.54 20.65 22.69
C LYS A 351 -6.03 20.90 22.75
N PRO A 352 -5.18 19.95 22.32
CA PRO A 352 -3.78 20.25 22.10
C PRO A 352 -3.65 21.17 20.87
N VAL A 353 -2.83 22.20 21.00
CA VAL A 353 -2.48 23.09 19.89
C VAL A 353 -1.03 22.81 19.50
N SER A 354 -0.81 22.43 18.27
CA SER A 354 0.51 22.18 17.71
C SER A 354 0.78 23.14 16.56
N TYR A 355 1.91 23.85 16.62
CA TYR A 355 2.39 24.67 15.52
C TYR A 355 3.35 23.85 14.68
N THR A 356 2.99 23.61 13.42
CA THR A 356 3.83 22.85 12.50
C THR A 356 4.35 23.74 11.39
N HIS A 357 5.63 23.60 11.06
CA HIS A 357 6.23 24.19 9.88
C HIS A 357 6.39 23.10 8.83
N LEU A 358 5.45 23.07 7.86
CA LEU A 358 5.56 22.22 6.69
C LEU A 358 6.60 22.82 5.73
N ARG A 359 7.45 22.01 5.14
CA ARG A 359 8.35 22.45 4.11
C ARG A 359 7.59 22.69 2.81
N ALA A 360 8.08 23.66 2.01
CA ALA A 360 7.46 24.05 0.74
C ALA A 360 7.25 22.89 -0.27
N HIS A 361 7.95 21.76 -0.10
CA HIS A 361 7.74 20.55 -0.91
C HIS A 361 6.49 19.74 -0.57
N GLU A 362 5.94 19.89 0.64
CA GLU A 362 4.74 19.14 1.06
C GLU A 362 3.46 19.86 0.65
N THR A 363 3.54 21.16 0.34
CA THR A 363 2.38 21.96 -0.09
C THR A 363 2.04 21.83 -1.57
N LEU A 364 2.89 21.19 -2.37
CA LEU A 364 2.67 20.98 -3.83
C LEU A 364 2.01 19.63 -4.16
N SER A 365 1.89 18.72 -3.20
CA SER A 365 1.23 17.42 -3.40
C SER A 365 -0.25 17.39 -2.99
N ASP A 366 -0.76 18.46 -2.39
CA ASP A 366 -2.15 18.56 -1.89
C ASP A 366 -3.03 19.54 -2.71
N LEU A 367 -2.58 19.91 -3.94
CA LEU A 367 -3.36 20.77 -4.86
C LEU A 367 -3.75 19.99 -6.13
#